data_54c70a1864a923381bc0ad0972d5337c
#
_entry.id   54c70a1864a923381bc0ad0972d5337c
#
_cell.length_a   1.000
_cell.length_b   1.000
_cell.length_c   1.000
_cell.angle_alpha   90.00
_cell.angle_beta   90.00
_cell.angle_gamma   90.00
#
_symmetry.space_group_name_H-M   'P 1'
#
loop_
_entity.id
_entity.type
_entity.pdbx_description
1 polymer ?
#
loop_
_entity_poly.entity_id
_entity_poly.type
_entity_poly.pdbx_seq_one_letter_code
_entity_poly.pdbx_strand_id
1 'polypeptide(L)'
;MNAMNPLSGPVLDSLRSSTRRRFLQHCGTGMGSLALASLLDDKLFAAGAPGNAAPIPGTHFAPKAKNIIYLFQSGGPSHLDLFDHKPELNKRNGQPVPEELVKNIRLAQIGKNASLLGTRYKFAQYGKSGVWLSELMPHLQSIADDVCFVQGFHSEAFNHDPATLFMNTGAQLSGRPSMGSWFSYGLGSENKDLPAFVVLMTGVGQPLTNAAWGSGFLPTQHQGVALRSQGDPVLFVSNPPGMGSDRRRQSLDALKDLNTMRLDVVKDPEIATRIAAYEMAYRMQTSVPDVMDISKEPPRYQEMYGTTPGRASFANNCLLARRLVERGVRFVQLYHRGWDHHGGPDGNLVFDLKKRCLETDQPAVALIRDL
;
A
#
# COMPACT_ATOMS: atom_id res chain seq x y z
N MET A 1 46.92 -26.16 14.12
CA MET A 1 45.57 -26.73 13.88
C MET A 1 44.82 -25.73 12.98
N ASN A 2 44.82 -25.99 11.67
CA ASN A 2 44.05 -25.16 10.74
C ASN A 2 42.58 -25.51 10.91
N ALA A 3 41.78 -24.59 11.39
CA ALA A 3 40.33 -24.72 11.43
C ALA A 3 39.82 -24.85 9.96
N MET A 4 39.36 -26.04 9.59
CA MET A 4 38.69 -26.29 8.32
C MET A 4 37.49 -25.36 8.24
N ASN A 5 37.50 -24.46 7.27
CA ASN A 5 36.31 -23.66 6.91
C ASN A 5 35.25 -24.64 6.34
N PRO A 6 34.12 -24.89 7.04
CA PRO A 6 33.14 -25.92 6.64
C PRO A 6 32.40 -25.63 5.36
N LEU A 7 32.66 -24.48 4.73
CA LEU A 7 32.00 -24.05 3.48
C LEU A 7 32.98 -23.94 2.29
N SER A 8 34.08 -24.69 2.28
CA SER A 8 34.99 -24.74 1.15
C SER A 8 34.65 -25.90 0.20
N GLY A 9 34.76 -25.68 -1.11
CA GLY A 9 34.58 -26.69 -2.12
C GLY A 9 33.27 -26.67 -2.92
N PRO A 10 32.84 -27.77 -3.57
CA PRO A 10 31.74 -27.84 -4.52
C PRO A 10 30.37 -27.30 -4.01
N VAL A 11 30.14 -27.41 -2.71
CA VAL A 11 28.90 -26.87 -2.07
C VAL A 11 28.85 -25.34 -2.12
N LEU A 12 30.00 -24.70 -1.95
CA LEU A 12 30.11 -23.25 -2.04
C LEU A 12 29.92 -22.75 -3.46
N ASP A 13 30.45 -23.45 -4.44
CA ASP A 13 30.29 -23.12 -5.86
C ASP A 13 28.87 -23.36 -6.33
N SER A 14 28.21 -24.40 -5.83
CA SER A 14 26.78 -24.65 -6.06
C SER A 14 25.89 -23.57 -5.46
N LEU A 15 26.16 -23.13 -4.23
CA LEU A 15 25.46 -22.02 -3.59
C LEU A 15 25.72 -20.69 -4.30
N ARG A 16 26.91 -20.49 -4.85
CA ARG A 16 27.26 -19.31 -5.64
C ARG A 16 26.56 -19.29 -7.00
N SER A 17 26.39 -20.43 -7.64
CA SER A 17 25.75 -20.54 -8.97
C SER A 17 24.22 -20.47 -8.91
N SER A 18 23.60 -20.71 -7.76
CA SER A 18 22.15 -20.95 -7.66
C SER A 18 21.27 -19.73 -7.48
N THR A 19 21.79 -18.52 -7.30
CA THR A 19 20.94 -17.33 -7.18
C THR A 19 20.66 -16.70 -8.56
N ARG A 20 19.37 -16.62 -8.95
CA ARG A 20 18.91 -15.92 -10.17
C ARG A 20 19.49 -14.51 -10.30
N ARG A 21 19.71 -13.83 -9.18
CA ARG A 21 20.25 -12.48 -9.11
C ARG A 21 21.72 -12.43 -9.52
N ARG A 22 22.50 -13.44 -9.16
CA ARG A 22 23.91 -13.55 -9.53
C ARG A 22 24.07 -13.91 -11.01
N PHE A 23 23.17 -14.75 -11.53
CA PHE A 23 23.07 -15.00 -12.97
C PHE A 23 22.83 -13.68 -13.73
N LEU A 24 21.86 -12.87 -13.28
CA LEU A 24 21.58 -11.56 -13.89
C LEU A 24 22.73 -10.56 -13.70
N GLN A 25 23.45 -10.59 -12.58
CA GLN A 25 24.65 -9.77 -12.37
C GLN A 25 25.79 -10.14 -13.34
N HIS A 26 26.00 -11.42 -13.58
CA HIS A 26 27.01 -11.86 -14.57
C HIS A 26 26.59 -11.61 -16.03
N CYS A 27 25.31 -11.68 -16.34
CA CYS A 27 24.78 -11.29 -17.66
C CYS A 27 24.75 -9.76 -17.85
N GLY A 28 24.66 -8.98 -16.77
CA GLY A 28 24.55 -7.52 -16.79
C GLY A 28 25.89 -6.76 -16.86
N THR A 29 27.05 -7.42 -16.72
CA THR A 29 28.38 -6.80 -16.85
C THR A 29 28.79 -6.54 -18.32
N GLY A 30 27.93 -6.87 -19.27
CA GLY A 30 28.06 -6.46 -20.66
C GLY A 30 27.48 -5.07 -20.93
N MET A 31 27.16 -4.76 -22.17
CA MET A 31 26.79 -3.44 -22.70
C MET A 31 25.65 -2.69 -21.94
N GLY A 32 24.86 -3.38 -21.12
CA GLY A 32 23.79 -2.76 -20.32
C GLY A 32 24.28 -1.84 -19.20
N SER A 33 25.42 -2.14 -18.57
CA SER A 33 25.99 -1.29 -17.52
C SER A 33 26.64 -0.01 -18.11
N LEU A 34 27.20 -0.08 -19.30
CA LEU A 34 27.72 1.10 -20.01
C LEU A 34 26.59 2.02 -20.48
N ALA A 35 25.49 1.46 -20.99
CA ALA A 35 24.32 2.23 -21.39
C ALA A 35 23.61 2.87 -20.17
N LEU A 36 23.54 2.17 -19.04
CA LEU A 36 22.96 2.71 -17.81
C LEU A 36 23.88 3.79 -17.19
N ALA A 37 25.19 3.61 -17.19
CA ALA A 37 26.15 4.59 -16.69
C ALA A 37 26.14 5.88 -17.53
N SER A 38 25.86 5.80 -18.84
CA SER A 38 25.74 6.98 -19.72
C SER A 38 24.41 7.73 -19.53
N LEU A 39 23.41 7.12 -18.88
CA LEU A 39 22.12 7.71 -18.55
C LEU A 39 22.04 8.24 -17.10
N LEU A 40 23.02 7.88 -16.27
CA LEU A 40 23.10 8.29 -14.88
C LEU A 40 24.16 9.41 -14.77
N ASP A 41 23.69 10.64 -14.81
CA ASP A 41 24.54 11.82 -14.53
C ASP A 41 25.06 11.70 -13.09
N ASP A 42 26.36 11.82 -12.87
CA ASP A 42 27.07 11.74 -11.57
C ASP A 42 26.46 12.67 -10.49
N LYS A 43 25.70 13.69 -10.90
CA LYS A 43 24.98 14.61 -10.00
C LYS A 43 23.75 14.01 -9.34
N LEU A 44 23.22 12.90 -9.82
CA LEU A 44 22.06 12.21 -9.24
C LEU A 44 22.39 11.40 -7.98
N PHE A 45 23.65 11.02 -7.77
CA PHE A 45 24.11 10.22 -6.64
C PHE A 45 24.86 10.99 -5.55
N ALA A 46 25.14 12.27 -5.75
CA ALA A 46 25.89 13.09 -4.80
C ALA A 46 25.04 13.66 -3.64
N ALA A 47 23.75 13.36 -3.53
CA ALA A 47 22.86 13.90 -2.51
C ALA A 47 22.62 12.90 -1.37
N GLY A 48 23.65 12.58 -0.63
CA GLY A 48 23.61 11.73 0.55
C GLY A 48 24.11 12.41 1.82
N ALA A 49 23.54 13.56 2.21
CA ALA A 49 23.75 14.12 3.55
C ALA A 49 22.39 14.50 4.17
N PRO A 50 22.10 14.12 5.42
CA PRO A 50 20.86 14.49 6.07
C PRO A 50 20.90 15.98 6.44
N GLY A 51 19.98 16.77 5.86
CA GLY A 51 19.77 18.13 6.33
C GLY A 51 19.25 19.15 5.33
N ASN A 52 19.56 19.05 4.06
CA ASN A 52 19.02 19.94 3.02
C ASN A 52 18.86 19.14 1.74
N ALA A 53 17.69 18.56 1.51
CA ALA A 53 17.37 17.96 0.22
C ALA A 53 17.39 19.07 -0.83
N ALA A 54 18.44 19.10 -1.64
CA ALA A 54 18.43 19.89 -2.86
C ALA A 54 17.24 19.44 -3.73
N PRO A 55 16.58 20.35 -4.45
CA PRO A 55 15.49 19.98 -5.36
C PRO A 55 15.97 18.88 -6.29
N ILE A 56 15.24 17.80 -6.41
CA ILE A 56 15.53 16.75 -7.39
C ILE A 56 15.55 17.42 -8.75
N PRO A 57 16.68 17.38 -9.51
CA PRO A 57 16.75 18.02 -10.81
C PRO A 57 15.62 17.51 -11.70
N GLY A 58 14.77 18.42 -12.20
CA GLY A 58 13.65 18.09 -13.08
C GLY A 58 12.26 18.11 -12.46
N THR A 59 12.09 18.44 -11.18
CA THR A 59 10.75 18.69 -10.64
C THR A 59 10.23 20.05 -11.08
N HIS A 60 9.00 20.12 -11.61
CA HIS A 60 8.36 21.38 -11.99
C HIS A 60 8.06 22.28 -10.79
N PHE A 61 7.86 21.67 -9.61
CA PHE A 61 7.55 22.36 -8.35
C PHE A 61 8.39 21.77 -7.22
N ALA A 62 8.73 22.61 -6.25
CA ALA A 62 9.39 22.13 -5.03
C ALA A 62 8.51 21.12 -4.30
N PRO A 63 9.04 19.94 -3.95
CA PRO A 63 8.28 18.94 -3.22
C PRO A 63 7.93 19.44 -1.81
N LYS A 64 6.65 19.31 -1.42
CA LYS A 64 6.15 19.72 -0.10
C LYS A 64 5.78 18.53 0.77
N ALA A 65 5.26 17.46 0.16
CA ALA A 65 4.83 16.27 0.88
C ALA A 65 6.03 15.43 1.32
N LYS A 66 6.01 15.00 2.58
CA LYS A 66 7.03 14.13 3.19
C LYS A 66 6.54 12.69 3.33
N ASN A 67 5.25 12.50 3.56
CA ASN A 67 4.60 11.24 3.83
C ASN A 67 3.40 11.06 2.89
N ILE A 68 3.00 9.82 2.67
CA ILE A 68 1.85 9.49 1.84
C ILE A 68 0.95 8.53 2.62
N ILE A 69 -0.35 8.85 2.65
CA ILE A 69 -1.40 7.94 3.09
C ILE A 69 -2.25 7.60 1.87
N TYR A 70 -2.31 6.32 1.52
CA TYR A 70 -3.05 5.83 0.36
C TYR A 70 -4.26 5.03 0.79
N LEU A 71 -5.46 5.59 0.58
CA LEU A 71 -6.75 4.95 0.90
C LEU A 71 -7.25 4.20 -0.34
N PHE A 72 -7.22 2.87 -0.31
CA PHE A 72 -7.62 2.02 -1.43
C PHE A 72 -8.90 1.25 -1.11
N GLN A 73 -9.97 1.55 -1.84
CA GLN A 73 -11.26 0.86 -1.75
C GLN A 73 -11.27 -0.33 -2.73
N SER A 74 -11.01 -1.52 -2.18
CA SER A 74 -10.88 -2.75 -2.97
C SER A 74 -12.23 -3.32 -3.39
N GLY A 75 -12.39 -3.60 -4.67
CA GLY A 75 -13.58 -4.15 -5.30
C GLY A 75 -14.20 -3.22 -6.36
N GLY A 76 -13.80 -1.95 -6.39
CA GLY A 76 -14.26 -0.98 -7.40
C GLY A 76 -15.53 -0.23 -6.99
N PRO A 77 -15.42 0.83 -6.16
CA PRO A 77 -16.56 1.69 -5.84
C PRO A 77 -17.30 2.18 -7.08
N SER A 78 -18.63 2.14 -7.06
CA SER A 78 -19.43 2.65 -8.16
C SER A 78 -19.28 4.16 -8.31
N HIS A 79 -18.39 4.61 -9.20
CA HIS A 79 -18.18 6.04 -9.44
C HIS A 79 -19.45 6.75 -9.94
N LEU A 80 -20.33 6.04 -10.67
CA LEU A 80 -21.60 6.56 -11.16
C LEU A 80 -22.61 6.86 -10.05
N ASP A 81 -22.47 6.21 -8.89
CA ASP A 81 -23.30 6.43 -7.72
C ASP A 81 -22.65 7.38 -6.69
N LEU A 82 -21.36 7.74 -6.85
CA LEU A 82 -20.60 8.50 -5.86
C LEU A 82 -20.04 9.83 -6.38
N PHE A 83 -19.37 9.85 -7.55
CA PHE A 83 -18.53 10.97 -7.97
C PHE A 83 -18.75 11.45 -9.39
N ASP A 84 -19.43 10.66 -10.22
CA ASP A 84 -19.56 10.91 -11.66
C ASP A 84 -21.05 10.96 -12.07
N HIS A 85 -21.68 12.12 -11.91
CA HIS A 85 -23.09 12.34 -12.19
C HIS A 85 -23.38 12.23 -13.69
N LYS A 86 -24.20 11.25 -14.08
CA LYS A 86 -24.60 10.96 -15.47
C LYS A 86 -26.12 11.13 -15.67
N PRO A 87 -26.65 12.34 -15.83
CA PRO A 87 -28.11 12.56 -15.99
C PRO A 87 -28.70 11.84 -17.21
N GLU A 88 -27.95 11.69 -18.30
CA GLU A 88 -28.39 10.93 -19.47
C GLU A 88 -28.56 9.44 -19.19
N LEU A 89 -27.69 8.87 -18.37
CA LEU A 89 -27.82 7.48 -17.92
C LEU A 89 -29.10 7.27 -17.11
N ASN A 90 -29.45 8.23 -16.26
CA ASN A 90 -30.69 8.19 -15.48
C ASN A 90 -31.95 8.29 -16.37
N LYS A 91 -31.94 9.14 -17.40
CA LYS A 91 -33.03 9.23 -18.36
C LYS A 91 -33.25 7.94 -19.16
N ARG A 92 -32.17 7.20 -19.40
CA ARG A 92 -32.20 5.94 -20.16
C ARG A 92 -32.25 4.70 -19.27
N ASN A 93 -32.48 4.85 -17.99
CA ASN A 93 -32.56 3.73 -17.06
C ASN A 93 -33.54 2.65 -17.52
N GLY A 94 -33.13 1.39 -17.53
CA GLY A 94 -33.92 0.25 -17.99
C GLY A 94 -33.97 0.04 -19.51
N GLN A 95 -33.45 0.98 -20.32
CA GLN A 95 -33.34 0.81 -21.77
C GLN A 95 -32.20 -0.16 -22.12
N PRO A 96 -32.26 -0.86 -23.26
CA PRO A 96 -31.16 -1.68 -23.76
C PRO A 96 -29.87 -0.87 -23.91
N VAL A 97 -28.75 -1.46 -23.62
CA VAL A 97 -27.43 -0.84 -23.86
C VAL A 97 -27.25 -0.65 -25.38
N PRO A 98 -26.92 0.55 -25.87
CA PRO A 98 -26.62 0.78 -27.29
C PRO A 98 -25.45 -0.10 -27.74
N GLU A 99 -25.59 -0.72 -28.92
CA GLU A 99 -24.57 -1.65 -29.45
C GLU A 99 -23.21 -0.97 -29.63
N GLU A 100 -23.20 0.31 -29.98
CA GLU A 100 -22.00 1.11 -30.18
C GLU A 100 -21.13 1.19 -28.89
N LEU A 101 -21.75 1.17 -27.72
CA LEU A 101 -21.04 1.23 -26.43
C LEU A 101 -20.40 -0.09 -26.03
N VAL A 102 -20.87 -1.22 -26.57
CA VAL A 102 -20.41 -2.56 -26.18
C VAL A 102 -19.63 -3.29 -27.26
N LYS A 103 -19.66 -2.80 -28.50
CA LYS A 103 -19.08 -3.45 -29.68
C LYS A 103 -17.60 -3.77 -29.54
N ASN A 104 -16.83 -2.93 -28.84
CA ASN A 104 -15.37 -3.06 -28.68
C ASN A 104 -14.96 -3.24 -27.22
N ILE A 105 -15.90 -3.48 -26.31
CA ILE A 105 -15.60 -3.64 -24.90
C ILE A 105 -15.62 -5.13 -24.53
N ARG A 106 -14.59 -5.61 -23.87
CA ARG A 106 -14.57 -6.94 -23.27
C ARG A 106 -15.43 -6.91 -22.01
N LEU A 107 -16.62 -7.50 -22.11
CA LEU A 107 -17.56 -7.59 -21.00
C LEU A 107 -17.29 -8.90 -20.24
N ALA A 108 -17.06 -8.78 -18.92
CA ALA A 108 -17.06 -9.92 -18.02
C ALA A 108 -18.44 -10.02 -17.37
N GLN A 109 -19.06 -11.19 -17.41
CA GLN A 109 -20.33 -11.52 -16.71
C GLN A 109 -21.56 -10.69 -17.11
N ILE A 110 -21.49 -9.86 -18.14
CA ILE A 110 -22.63 -9.09 -18.63
C ILE A 110 -23.21 -9.78 -19.86
N GLY A 111 -24.51 -10.10 -19.80
CA GLY A 111 -25.24 -10.65 -20.94
C GLY A 111 -25.40 -9.66 -22.07
N LYS A 112 -25.54 -10.16 -23.32
CA LYS A 112 -25.77 -9.31 -24.51
C LYS A 112 -27.04 -8.44 -24.43
N ASN A 113 -27.98 -8.81 -23.55
CA ASN A 113 -29.26 -8.12 -23.35
C ASN A 113 -29.25 -7.25 -22.07
N ALA A 114 -28.09 -6.77 -21.63
CA ALA A 114 -28.01 -5.90 -20.46
C ALA A 114 -28.79 -4.59 -20.69
N SER A 115 -29.39 -4.10 -19.61
CA SER A 115 -30.06 -2.79 -19.60
C SER A 115 -29.18 -1.76 -18.92
N LEU A 116 -29.32 -0.50 -19.32
CA LEU A 116 -28.68 0.63 -18.66
C LEU A 116 -29.25 0.78 -17.25
N LEU A 117 -28.35 1.00 -16.28
CA LEU A 117 -28.70 1.24 -14.89
C LEU A 117 -28.31 2.66 -14.49
N GLY A 118 -29.30 3.53 -14.29
CA GLY A 118 -29.11 4.85 -13.72
C GLY A 118 -28.92 4.80 -12.19
N THR A 119 -28.29 5.83 -11.66
CA THR A 119 -28.18 5.96 -10.21
C THR A 119 -29.52 6.28 -9.56
N ARG A 120 -29.76 5.73 -8.38
CA ARG A 120 -30.92 6.06 -7.54
C ARG A 120 -30.64 7.16 -6.53
N TYR A 121 -29.37 7.55 -6.40
CA TYR A 121 -28.93 8.53 -5.41
C TYR A 121 -28.96 9.94 -5.98
N LYS A 122 -29.23 10.90 -5.08
CA LYS A 122 -29.24 12.31 -5.43
C LYS A 122 -27.83 12.85 -5.48
N PHE A 123 -27.61 13.71 -6.47
CA PHE A 123 -26.37 14.47 -6.62
C PHE A 123 -26.64 15.96 -6.48
N ALA A 124 -25.69 16.66 -5.91
CA ALA A 124 -25.64 18.12 -5.88
C ALA A 124 -24.21 18.62 -6.10
N GLN A 125 -24.07 19.88 -6.44
CA GLN A 125 -22.77 20.54 -6.57
C GLN A 125 -22.30 21.09 -5.21
N TYR A 126 -21.03 20.87 -4.91
CA TYR A 126 -20.40 21.28 -3.65
C TYR A 126 -19.10 22.02 -3.90
N GLY A 127 -18.73 22.87 -2.92
CA GLY A 127 -17.54 23.70 -2.97
C GLY A 127 -17.59 24.81 -4.03
N LYS A 128 -16.55 25.59 -4.11
CA LYS A 128 -16.36 26.64 -5.13
C LYS A 128 -16.09 26.05 -6.52
N SER A 129 -15.52 24.85 -6.55
CA SER A 129 -15.26 24.08 -7.78
C SER A 129 -16.54 23.58 -8.43
N GLY A 130 -17.65 23.50 -7.69
CA GLY A 130 -18.93 22.96 -8.18
C GLY A 130 -18.88 21.48 -8.51
N VAL A 131 -18.07 20.69 -7.81
CA VAL A 131 -17.95 19.25 -8.04
C VAL A 131 -19.26 18.54 -7.69
N TRP A 132 -19.68 17.60 -8.56
CA TRP A 132 -20.85 16.77 -8.31
C TRP A 132 -20.52 15.63 -7.36
N LEU A 133 -21.23 15.58 -6.22
CA LEU A 133 -21.09 14.51 -5.23
C LEU A 133 -22.46 13.94 -4.85
N SER A 134 -22.46 12.64 -4.58
CA SER A 134 -23.64 11.89 -4.15
C SER A 134 -24.01 12.21 -2.69
N GLU A 135 -25.29 12.09 -2.36
CA GLU A 135 -25.81 12.17 -0.98
C GLU A 135 -25.23 11.11 -0.03
N LEU A 136 -24.56 10.09 -0.58
CA LEU A 136 -23.93 9.02 0.20
C LEU A 136 -22.64 9.43 0.91
N MET A 137 -22.06 10.59 0.55
CA MET A 137 -20.75 11.03 1.05
C MET A 137 -20.85 12.44 1.70
N PRO A 138 -21.69 12.61 2.77
CA PRO A 138 -21.97 13.92 3.35
C PRO A 138 -20.74 14.59 4.02
N HIS A 139 -19.80 13.80 4.53
CA HIS A 139 -18.57 14.39 5.09
C HIS A 139 -17.64 14.87 3.98
N LEU A 140 -17.47 14.11 2.89
CA LEU A 140 -16.66 14.50 1.73
C LEU A 140 -17.17 15.79 1.09
N GLN A 141 -18.50 15.98 1.04
CA GLN A 141 -19.13 17.22 0.57
C GLN A 141 -18.61 18.45 1.30
N SER A 142 -18.30 18.32 2.60
CA SER A 142 -17.83 19.41 3.46
C SER A 142 -16.37 19.84 3.25
N ILE A 143 -15.60 19.04 2.48
CA ILE A 143 -14.19 19.32 2.12
C ILE A 143 -14.00 19.30 0.59
N ALA A 144 -15.05 19.54 -0.18
CA ALA A 144 -15.03 19.43 -1.63
C ALA A 144 -13.93 20.28 -2.30
N ASP A 145 -13.59 21.42 -1.72
CA ASP A 145 -12.54 22.33 -2.20
C ASP A 145 -11.12 21.92 -1.79
N ASP A 146 -10.98 21.00 -0.83
CA ASP A 146 -9.69 20.50 -0.37
C ASP A 146 -9.25 19.23 -1.12
N VAL A 147 -10.12 18.71 -2.00
CA VAL A 147 -9.91 17.44 -2.72
C VAL A 147 -9.86 17.68 -4.21
N CYS A 148 -8.85 17.09 -4.87
CA CYS A 148 -8.77 17.05 -6.33
C CYS A 148 -9.46 15.79 -6.86
N PHE A 149 -10.55 15.97 -7.62
CA PHE A 149 -11.30 14.89 -8.25
C PHE A 149 -10.77 14.65 -9.67
N VAL A 150 -10.09 13.53 -9.89
CA VAL A 150 -9.55 13.15 -11.19
C VAL A 150 -10.55 12.25 -11.91
N GLN A 151 -11.35 12.82 -12.79
CA GLN A 151 -12.31 12.09 -13.62
C GLN A 151 -11.65 11.57 -14.90
N GLY A 152 -12.22 10.51 -15.48
CA GLY A 152 -11.71 9.90 -16.70
C GLY A 152 -10.47 9.02 -16.52
N PHE A 153 -10.03 8.79 -15.29
CA PHE A 153 -8.97 7.83 -14.97
C PHE A 153 -9.48 6.40 -15.22
N HIS A 154 -8.80 5.62 -16.05
CA HIS A 154 -9.21 4.27 -16.39
C HIS A 154 -8.04 3.33 -16.57
N SER A 155 -8.30 2.04 -16.56
CA SER A 155 -7.35 1.00 -16.92
C SER A 155 -8.04 -0.06 -17.79
N GLU A 156 -7.24 -0.83 -18.53
CA GLU A 156 -7.75 -1.96 -19.33
C GLU A 156 -7.94 -3.24 -18.51
N ALA A 157 -7.62 -3.20 -17.22
CA ALA A 157 -7.79 -4.32 -16.32
C ALA A 157 -9.26 -4.42 -15.89
N PHE A 158 -9.99 -5.38 -16.46
CA PHE A 158 -11.42 -5.56 -16.22
C PHE A 158 -11.76 -6.50 -15.05
N ASN A 159 -10.75 -7.11 -14.40
CA ASN A 159 -10.92 -8.01 -13.27
C ASN A 159 -10.17 -7.47 -12.03
N HIS A 160 -10.64 -7.81 -10.83
CA HIS A 160 -10.17 -7.26 -9.54
C HIS A 160 -8.69 -7.43 -9.32
N ASP A 161 -8.13 -8.65 -9.44
CA ASP A 161 -6.72 -8.91 -9.14
C ASP A 161 -5.77 -8.16 -10.09
N PRO A 162 -5.91 -8.25 -11.42
CA PRO A 162 -5.09 -7.47 -12.34
C PRO A 162 -5.27 -5.96 -12.16
N ALA A 163 -6.49 -5.47 -11.89
CA ALA A 163 -6.75 -4.07 -11.66
C ALA A 163 -6.12 -3.58 -10.36
N THR A 164 -6.22 -4.36 -9.29
CA THR A 164 -5.58 -4.05 -8.00
C THR A 164 -4.06 -4.00 -8.16
N LEU A 165 -3.47 -4.98 -8.85
CA LEU A 165 -2.03 -4.98 -9.13
C LEU A 165 -1.63 -3.77 -9.98
N PHE A 166 -2.40 -3.46 -11.03
CA PHE A 166 -2.13 -2.31 -11.90
C PHE A 166 -2.11 -0.99 -11.11
N MET A 167 -3.12 -0.75 -10.27
CA MET A 167 -3.22 0.46 -9.44
C MET A 167 -2.11 0.58 -8.40
N ASN A 168 -1.56 -0.53 -7.92
CA ASN A 168 -0.54 -0.52 -6.87
C ASN A 168 0.90 -0.64 -7.39
N THR A 169 1.10 -1.22 -8.60
CA THR A 169 2.43 -1.55 -9.13
C THR A 169 2.68 -1.04 -10.55
N GLY A 170 1.65 -0.50 -11.22
CA GLY A 170 1.70 -0.12 -12.62
C GLY A 170 1.73 -1.30 -13.60
N ALA A 171 1.41 -2.53 -13.14
CA ALA A 171 1.35 -3.72 -13.99
C ALA A 171 0.24 -4.66 -13.56
N GLN A 172 -0.42 -5.31 -14.52
CA GLN A 172 -1.49 -6.28 -14.26
C GLN A 172 -0.97 -7.63 -13.73
N LEU A 173 0.31 -7.88 -13.86
CA LEU A 173 0.99 -9.09 -13.40
C LEU A 173 1.89 -8.78 -12.21
N SER A 174 2.02 -9.75 -11.31
CA SER A 174 2.93 -9.66 -10.16
C SER A 174 4.41 -9.63 -10.59
N GLY A 175 5.27 -9.10 -9.72
CA GLY A 175 6.72 -9.06 -9.92
C GLY A 175 7.30 -7.64 -10.02
N ARG A 176 6.46 -6.62 -10.18
CA ARG A 176 6.90 -5.22 -10.09
C ARG A 176 6.74 -4.70 -8.66
N PRO A 177 7.61 -3.77 -8.22
CA PRO A 177 7.49 -3.14 -6.93
C PRO A 177 6.19 -2.32 -6.83
N SER A 178 5.59 -2.35 -5.67
CA SER A 178 4.45 -1.48 -5.36
C SER A 178 4.89 -0.02 -5.19
N MET A 179 3.92 0.89 -5.27
CA MET A 179 4.14 2.33 -5.07
C MET A 179 4.87 2.60 -3.75
N GLY A 180 4.42 2.03 -2.63
CA GLY A 180 5.06 2.20 -1.33
C GLY A 180 6.49 1.63 -1.29
N SER A 181 6.76 0.54 -2.01
CA SER A 181 8.12 -0.01 -2.14
C SER A 181 9.06 0.93 -2.89
N TRP A 182 8.57 1.59 -3.94
CA TRP A 182 9.35 2.62 -4.64
C TRP A 182 9.66 3.82 -3.77
N PHE A 183 8.68 4.32 -3.00
CA PHE A 183 8.91 5.41 -2.05
C PHE A 183 9.88 5.02 -0.93
N SER A 184 9.76 3.80 -0.39
CA SER A 184 10.70 3.27 0.59
C SER A 184 12.12 3.15 0.03
N TYR A 185 12.26 2.68 -1.22
CA TYR A 185 13.56 2.53 -1.88
C TYR A 185 14.22 3.88 -2.19
N GLY A 186 13.47 4.83 -2.76
CA GLY A 186 14.00 6.10 -3.22
C GLY A 186 14.24 7.13 -2.10
N LEU A 187 13.38 7.13 -1.06
CA LEU A 187 13.40 8.16 -0.01
C LEU A 187 13.78 7.62 1.37
N GLY A 188 13.85 6.31 1.54
CA GLY A 188 14.14 5.68 2.83
C GLY A 188 13.07 5.91 3.89
N SER A 189 13.46 5.76 5.16
CA SER A 189 12.61 6.00 6.33
C SER A 189 13.19 7.11 7.20
N GLU A 190 12.31 7.94 7.76
CA GLU A 190 12.67 8.92 8.79
C GLU A 190 12.65 8.29 10.20
N ASN A 191 12.10 7.08 10.31
CA ASN A 191 12.02 6.32 11.55
C ASN A 191 12.91 5.08 11.49
N LYS A 192 13.60 4.77 12.60
CA LYS A 192 14.44 3.57 12.73
C LYS A 192 13.71 2.39 13.35
N ASP A 193 12.60 2.62 14.03
CA ASP A 193 11.89 1.65 14.86
C ASP A 193 10.58 1.14 14.23
N LEU A 194 10.16 1.78 13.13
CA LEU A 194 8.99 1.39 12.34
C LEU A 194 9.37 1.20 10.87
N PRO A 195 8.66 0.32 10.13
CA PRO A 195 8.87 0.16 8.70
C PRO A 195 8.60 1.47 7.95
N ALA A 196 9.33 1.72 6.86
CA ALA A 196 9.07 2.86 5.99
C ALA A 196 7.72 2.77 5.26
N PHE A 197 7.23 1.54 5.05
CA PHE A 197 5.98 1.24 4.38
C PHE A 197 5.11 0.30 5.21
N VAL A 198 3.95 0.78 5.66
CA VAL A 198 2.98 0.05 6.47
C VAL A 198 1.68 -0.16 5.70
N VAL A 199 1.08 -1.33 5.87
CA VAL A 199 -0.20 -1.71 5.27
C VAL A 199 -1.21 -2.04 6.37
N LEU A 200 -2.41 -1.46 6.28
CA LEU A 200 -3.53 -1.71 7.18
C LEU A 200 -4.73 -2.21 6.36
N MET A 201 -5.44 -3.21 6.84
CA MET A 201 -6.57 -3.81 6.11
C MET A 201 -7.81 -3.92 6.95
N THR A 202 -8.98 -3.64 6.35
CA THR A 202 -10.30 -3.87 6.93
C THR A 202 -11.32 -4.31 5.88
N GLY A 203 -12.50 -4.69 6.35
CA GLY A 203 -13.59 -5.16 5.50
C GLY A 203 -13.45 -6.62 5.09
N VAL A 204 -14.51 -7.13 4.49
CA VAL A 204 -14.60 -8.46 3.89
C VAL A 204 -14.82 -8.33 2.39
N GLY A 205 -14.46 -9.31 1.60
CA GLY A 205 -14.59 -9.27 0.14
C GLY A 205 -13.43 -9.98 -0.55
N GLN A 206 -13.14 -9.62 -1.78
CA GLN A 206 -12.09 -10.25 -2.59
C GLN A 206 -10.74 -10.30 -1.84
N PRO A 207 -10.04 -11.43 -1.89
CA PRO A 207 -8.72 -11.56 -1.31
C PRO A 207 -7.76 -10.55 -1.95
N LEU A 208 -6.87 -10.01 -1.14
CA LEU A 208 -5.75 -9.20 -1.63
C LEU A 208 -4.48 -10.04 -1.56
N THR A 209 -3.73 -10.06 -2.64
CA THR A 209 -2.44 -10.74 -2.68
C THR A 209 -1.33 -9.83 -2.13
N ASN A 210 -0.34 -10.43 -1.46
CA ASN A 210 0.82 -9.68 -0.96
C ASN A 210 1.60 -8.97 -2.09
N ALA A 211 1.37 -9.35 -3.34
CA ALA A 211 1.95 -8.70 -4.50
C ALA A 211 1.53 -7.22 -4.63
N ALA A 212 0.36 -6.84 -4.10
CA ALA A 212 -0.14 -5.47 -4.15
C ALA A 212 0.69 -4.48 -3.29
N TRP A 213 1.46 -4.99 -2.30
CA TRP A 213 2.40 -4.19 -1.49
C TRP A 213 3.80 -4.82 -1.42
N GLY A 214 4.10 -5.71 -2.36
CA GLY A 214 5.38 -6.40 -2.46
C GLY A 214 6.48 -5.51 -3.02
N SER A 215 7.73 -5.88 -2.69
CA SER A 215 8.93 -5.21 -3.22
C SER A 215 9.24 -5.54 -4.68
N GLY A 216 8.58 -6.55 -5.27
CA GLY A 216 8.85 -7.00 -6.63
C GLY A 216 10.32 -7.39 -6.83
N PHE A 217 11.00 -6.70 -7.74
CA PHE A 217 12.45 -6.89 -7.98
C PHE A 217 13.36 -6.06 -7.08
N LEU A 218 12.80 -5.15 -6.24
CA LEU A 218 13.58 -4.42 -5.24
C LEU A 218 13.92 -5.33 -4.05
N PRO A 219 14.93 -4.98 -3.22
CA PRO A 219 15.21 -5.70 -1.98
C PRO A 219 13.99 -5.82 -1.08
N THR A 220 13.82 -6.97 -0.44
CA THR A 220 12.63 -7.28 0.35
C THR A 220 12.42 -6.37 1.57
N GLN A 221 13.46 -5.67 2.03
CA GLN A 221 13.35 -4.64 3.08
C GLN A 221 12.41 -3.47 2.74
N HIS A 222 12.10 -3.28 1.45
CA HIS A 222 11.24 -2.19 0.97
C HIS A 222 9.78 -2.61 0.77
N GLN A 223 9.43 -3.88 1.02
CA GLN A 223 8.03 -4.32 0.95
C GLN A 223 7.18 -3.74 2.08
N GLY A 224 5.87 -3.64 1.85
CA GLY A 224 4.93 -3.22 2.88
C GLY A 224 4.81 -4.24 4.01
N VAL A 225 4.83 -3.75 5.24
CA VAL A 225 4.59 -4.56 6.44
C VAL A 225 3.13 -4.42 6.84
N ALA A 226 2.39 -5.53 6.75
CA ALA A 226 0.99 -5.56 7.14
C ALA A 226 0.86 -5.57 8.67
N LEU A 227 0.23 -4.54 9.23
CA LEU A 227 -0.15 -4.46 10.63
C LEU A 227 -1.62 -4.81 10.79
N ARG A 228 -1.94 -5.56 11.83
CA ARG A 228 -3.31 -5.95 12.18
C ARG A 228 -3.88 -4.96 13.19
N SER A 229 -5.05 -4.43 12.89
CA SER A 229 -5.77 -3.52 13.80
C SER A 229 -6.48 -4.22 14.96
N GLN A 230 -6.40 -5.57 15.02
CA GLN A 230 -6.98 -6.38 16.08
C GLN A 230 -6.09 -7.58 16.41
N GLY A 231 -5.94 -7.90 17.67
CA GLY A 231 -5.02 -8.93 18.17
C GLY A 231 -3.57 -8.45 18.12
N ASP A 232 -2.62 -9.38 18.00
CA ASP A 232 -1.21 -9.03 17.83
C ASP A 232 -1.02 -8.21 16.54
N PRO A 233 -0.50 -6.98 16.62
CA PRO A 233 -0.35 -6.11 15.46
C PRO A 233 0.53 -6.71 14.35
N VAL A 234 1.54 -7.47 14.72
CA VAL A 234 2.42 -8.21 13.81
C VAL A 234 2.48 -9.65 14.26
N LEU A 235 2.21 -10.57 13.33
CA LEU A 235 2.30 -12.00 13.64
C LEU A 235 3.73 -12.37 14.03
N PHE A 236 3.85 -13.13 15.11
CA PHE A 236 5.13 -13.66 15.61
C PHE A 236 6.17 -12.59 16.03
N VAL A 237 5.74 -11.35 16.23
CA VAL A 237 6.62 -10.31 16.74
C VAL A 237 6.88 -10.50 18.24
N SER A 238 5.90 -10.97 18.98
CA SER A 238 6.02 -11.26 20.42
C SER A 238 6.97 -12.44 20.69
N ASN A 239 7.65 -12.40 21.82
CA ASN A 239 8.50 -13.51 22.21
C ASN A 239 7.66 -14.76 22.54
N PRO A 240 8.12 -15.97 22.17
CA PRO A 240 7.49 -17.21 22.61
C PRO A 240 7.46 -17.32 24.14
N PRO A 241 6.49 -18.06 24.69
CA PRO A 241 6.47 -18.33 26.13
C PRO A 241 7.83 -18.85 26.66
N GLY A 242 8.32 -18.27 27.74
CA GLY A 242 9.62 -18.64 28.34
C GLY A 242 10.85 -17.97 27.72
N MET A 243 10.69 -17.13 26.71
CA MET A 243 11.78 -16.34 26.10
C MET A 243 11.70 -14.88 26.56
N GLY A 244 12.57 -14.47 27.46
CA GLY A 244 12.72 -13.06 27.84
C GLY A 244 13.43 -12.22 26.76
N SER A 245 13.34 -10.89 26.89
CA SER A 245 13.96 -9.92 25.97
C SER A 245 15.46 -10.13 25.78
N ASP A 246 16.19 -10.38 26.88
CA ASP A 246 17.65 -10.54 26.83
C ASP A 246 18.06 -11.80 26.07
N ARG A 247 17.35 -12.91 26.30
CA ARG A 247 17.59 -14.15 25.56
C ARG A 247 17.25 -13.97 24.07
N ARG A 248 16.19 -13.25 23.79
CA ARG A 248 15.84 -12.90 22.39
C ARG A 248 16.93 -12.07 21.74
N ARG A 249 17.45 -11.03 22.44
CA ARG A 249 18.57 -10.21 21.93
C ARG A 249 19.80 -11.07 21.64
N GLN A 250 20.23 -11.89 22.59
CA GLN A 250 21.37 -12.79 22.39
C GLN A 250 21.19 -13.72 21.19
N SER A 251 19.99 -14.27 21.00
CA SER A 251 19.69 -15.12 19.84
C SER A 251 19.79 -14.36 18.52
N LEU A 252 19.35 -13.11 18.49
CA LEU A 252 19.45 -12.26 17.29
C LEU A 252 20.89 -11.83 17.00
N ASP A 253 21.69 -11.56 18.04
CA ASP A 253 23.12 -11.24 17.90
C ASP A 253 23.87 -12.44 17.32
N ALA A 254 23.64 -13.65 17.85
CA ALA A 254 24.23 -14.87 17.30
C ALA A 254 23.81 -15.12 15.83
N LEU A 255 22.53 -14.92 15.49
CA LEU A 255 22.07 -15.03 14.11
C LEU A 255 22.69 -13.98 13.19
N LYS A 256 22.88 -12.76 13.68
CA LYS A 256 23.56 -11.70 12.95
C LYS A 256 25.00 -12.08 12.65
N ASP A 257 25.73 -12.59 13.64
CA ASP A 257 27.13 -13.00 13.47
C ASP A 257 27.23 -14.13 12.43
N LEU A 258 26.40 -15.16 12.54
CA LEU A 258 26.34 -16.27 11.56
C LEU A 258 26.01 -15.78 10.15
N ASN A 259 25.04 -14.89 10.03
CA ASN A 259 24.67 -14.32 8.72
C ASN A 259 25.79 -13.42 8.17
N THR A 260 26.51 -12.67 9.01
CA THR A 260 27.65 -11.84 8.58
C THR A 260 28.78 -12.71 8.05
N MET A 261 29.13 -13.79 8.76
CA MET A 261 30.13 -14.76 8.28
C MET A 261 29.70 -15.36 6.92
N ARG A 262 28.42 -15.67 6.75
CA ARG A 262 27.89 -16.17 5.48
C ARG A 262 27.92 -15.11 4.38
N LEU A 263 27.60 -13.85 4.71
CA LEU A 263 27.67 -12.72 3.78
C LEU A 263 29.09 -12.54 3.25
N ASP A 264 30.10 -12.65 4.12
CA ASP A 264 31.52 -12.48 3.75
C ASP A 264 31.98 -13.57 2.75
N VAL A 265 31.40 -14.75 2.84
CA VAL A 265 31.72 -15.87 1.93
C VAL A 265 30.90 -15.83 0.64
N VAL A 266 29.56 -15.71 0.78
CA VAL A 266 28.61 -15.83 -0.36
C VAL A 266 28.47 -14.52 -1.14
N LYS A 267 28.66 -13.37 -0.46
CA LYS A 267 28.51 -12.01 -1.04
C LYS A 267 27.10 -11.75 -1.63
N ASP A 268 26.08 -12.43 -1.10
CA ASP A 268 24.69 -12.20 -1.53
C ASP A 268 24.09 -11.07 -0.68
N PRO A 269 23.69 -9.94 -1.28
CA PRO A 269 23.13 -8.78 -0.56
C PRO A 269 21.81 -9.08 0.17
N GLU A 270 21.07 -10.14 -0.20
CA GLU A 270 19.86 -10.56 0.52
C GLU A 270 20.17 -11.03 1.95
N ILE A 271 21.39 -11.47 2.24
CA ILE A 271 21.80 -11.80 3.60
C ILE A 271 21.83 -10.55 4.48
N ALA A 272 22.36 -9.43 3.96
CA ALA A 272 22.34 -8.14 4.68
C ALA A 272 20.89 -7.65 4.89
N THR A 273 20.03 -7.79 3.90
CA THR A 273 18.59 -7.48 3.99
C THR A 273 17.92 -8.30 5.09
N ARG A 274 18.24 -9.59 5.21
CA ARG A 274 17.69 -10.47 6.26
C ARG A 274 18.14 -10.04 7.66
N ILE A 275 19.42 -9.66 7.82
CA ILE A 275 19.94 -9.11 9.09
C ILE A 275 19.14 -7.86 9.48
N ALA A 276 18.97 -6.93 8.54
CA ALA A 276 18.21 -5.70 8.77
C ALA A 276 16.74 -5.98 9.12
N ALA A 277 16.10 -6.97 8.48
CA ALA A 277 14.72 -7.37 8.76
C ALA A 277 14.55 -7.94 10.18
N TYR A 278 15.48 -8.75 10.67
CA TYR A 278 15.45 -9.25 12.05
C TYR A 278 15.63 -8.13 13.08
N GLU A 279 16.53 -7.19 12.83
CA GLU A 279 16.73 -6.03 13.70
C GLU A 279 15.48 -5.13 13.72
N MET A 280 14.84 -4.90 12.57
CA MET A 280 13.60 -4.15 12.48
C MET A 280 12.49 -4.86 13.26
N ALA A 281 12.29 -6.17 13.07
CA ALA A 281 11.28 -6.95 13.78
C ALA A 281 11.48 -6.88 15.32
N TYR A 282 12.70 -6.88 15.78
CA TYR A 282 13.00 -6.73 17.21
C TYR A 282 12.61 -5.35 17.74
N ARG A 283 12.97 -4.28 17.05
CA ARG A 283 12.57 -2.90 17.43
C ARG A 283 11.05 -2.73 17.41
N MET A 284 10.37 -3.35 16.45
CA MET A 284 8.92 -3.33 16.36
C MET A 284 8.21 -3.96 17.57
N GLN A 285 8.85 -4.87 18.31
CA GLN A 285 8.26 -5.46 19.52
C GLN A 285 7.83 -4.41 20.55
N THR A 286 8.56 -3.30 20.63
CA THR A 286 8.27 -2.21 21.57
C THR A 286 7.48 -1.07 20.91
N SER A 287 7.86 -0.68 19.71
CA SER A 287 7.30 0.51 19.05
C SER A 287 5.90 0.29 18.49
N VAL A 288 5.60 -0.90 17.94
CA VAL A 288 4.31 -1.18 17.31
C VAL A 288 3.16 -1.23 18.32
N PRO A 289 3.23 -1.93 19.46
CA PRO A 289 2.14 -1.94 20.44
C PRO A 289 1.74 -0.53 20.89
N ASP A 290 2.70 0.38 21.10
CA ASP A 290 2.40 1.75 21.51
C ASP A 290 1.68 2.54 20.40
N VAL A 291 2.14 2.47 19.15
CA VAL A 291 1.48 3.18 18.05
C VAL A 291 0.09 2.65 17.75
N MET A 292 -0.12 1.34 17.92
CA MET A 292 -1.39 0.68 17.64
C MET A 292 -2.45 0.86 18.72
N ASP A 293 -2.08 1.29 19.91
CA ASP A 293 -3.02 1.54 21.01
C ASP A 293 -3.70 2.91 20.87
N ILE A 294 -4.79 2.93 20.10
CA ILE A 294 -5.61 4.13 19.91
C ILE A 294 -6.52 4.46 21.11
N SER A 295 -6.58 3.62 22.13
CA SER A 295 -7.37 3.90 23.34
C SER A 295 -6.80 5.09 24.12
N LYS A 296 -5.54 5.40 23.94
CA LYS A 296 -4.84 6.55 24.53
C LYS A 296 -5.14 7.89 23.83
N GLU A 297 -5.79 7.86 22.67
CA GLU A 297 -6.15 9.10 21.98
C GLU A 297 -7.27 9.85 22.74
N PRO A 298 -7.19 11.17 22.80
CA PRO A 298 -8.24 11.98 23.40
C PRO A 298 -9.63 11.69 22.81
N PRO A 299 -10.70 11.69 23.61
CA PRO A 299 -12.06 11.38 23.15
C PRO A 299 -12.50 12.16 21.91
N ARG A 300 -12.10 13.43 21.80
CA ARG A 300 -12.39 14.28 20.62
C ARG A 300 -11.92 13.67 19.29
N TYR A 301 -10.76 13.02 19.27
CA TYR A 301 -10.26 12.38 18.05
C TYR A 301 -11.00 11.07 17.79
N GLN A 302 -11.29 10.31 18.84
CA GLN A 302 -12.08 9.09 18.69
C GLN A 302 -13.47 9.39 18.11
N GLU A 303 -14.13 10.44 18.57
CA GLU A 303 -15.41 10.90 18.04
C GLU A 303 -15.28 11.45 16.62
N MET A 304 -14.29 12.29 16.35
CA MET A 304 -14.04 12.88 15.03
C MET A 304 -13.87 11.83 13.95
N TYR A 305 -13.08 10.76 14.23
CA TYR A 305 -12.87 9.65 13.31
C TYR A 305 -13.99 8.61 13.35
N GLY A 306 -14.82 8.60 14.38
CA GLY A 306 -15.82 7.54 14.61
C GLY A 306 -15.18 6.20 15.00
N THR A 307 -14.08 6.23 15.76
CA THR A 307 -13.32 5.03 16.14
C THR A 307 -13.97 4.26 17.28
N THR A 308 -13.67 2.97 17.33
CA THR A 308 -14.00 2.10 18.47
C THR A 308 -12.76 1.29 18.81
N PRO A 309 -11.99 1.66 19.86
CA PRO A 309 -10.81 0.93 20.26
C PRO A 309 -11.09 -0.57 20.47
N GLY A 310 -10.15 -1.41 20.07
CA GLY A 310 -10.27 -2.88 20.19
C GLY A 310 -11.10 -3.56 19.09
N ARG A 311 -11.72 -2.82 18.17
CA ARG A 311 -12.43 -3.36 17.00
C ARG A 311 -11.67 -3.07 15.72
N ALA A 312 -11.69 -4.02 14.78
CA ALA A 312 -11.19 -3.75 13.44
C ALA A 312 -12.19 -2.87 12.67
N SER A 313 -11.77 -1.67 12.26
CA SER A 313 -12.59 -0.75 11.46
C SER A 313 -11.71 0.14 10.57
N PHE A 314 -12.29 0.68 9.50
CA PHE A 314 -11.61 1.64 8.65
C PHE A 314 -11.31 2.94 9.42
N ALA A 315 -12.20 3.35 10.31
CA ALA A 315 -12.02 4.48 11.19
C ALA A 315 -10.77 4.35 12.08
N ASN A 316 -10.60 3.18 12.71
CA ASN A 316 -9.40 2.90 13.49
C ASN A 316 -8.14 2.94 12.63
N ASN A 317 -8.19 2.41 11.40
CA ASN A 317 -7.06 2.44 10.49
C ASN A 317 -6.72 3.87 10.02
N CYS A 318 -7.70 4.74 9.81
CA CYS A 318 -7.45 6.15 9.50
C CYS A 318 -6.72 6.86 10.66
N LEU A 319 -7.17 6.66 11.90
CA LEU A 319 -6.50 7.21 13.07
C LEU A 319 -5.10 6.63 13.27
N LEU A 320 -4.92 5.32 13.02
CA LEU A 320 -3.61 4.67 13.03
C LEU A 320 -2.68 5.22 11.94
N ALA A 321 -3.20 5.53 10.76
CA ALA A 321 -2.41 6.12 9.68
C ALA A 321 -1.84 7.48 10.08
N ARG A 322 -2.65 8.35 10.71
CA ARG A 322 -2.17 9.62 11.29
C ARG A 322 -1.01 9.36 12.26
N ARG A 323 -1.22 8.47 13.25
CA ARG A 323 -0.20 8.14 14.26
C ARG A 323 1.09 7.59 13.67
N LEU A 324 0.99 6.81 12.60
CA LEU A 324 2.14 6.24 11.88
C LEU A 324 2.94 7.33 11.16
N VAL A 325 2.28 8.24 10.44
CA VAL A 325 3.00 9.32 9.75
C VAL A 325 3.60 10.35 10.72
N GLU A 326 2.94 10.64 11.85
CA GLU A 326 3.50 11.46 12.92
C GLU A 326 4.79 10.86 13.51
N ARG A 327 4.95 9.54 13.44
CA ARG A 327 6.15 8.81 13.85
C ARG A 327 7.15 8.55 12.73
N GLY A 328 6.99 9.21 11.57
CA GLY A 328 7.93 9.17 10.46
C GLY A 328 7.80 7.97 9.52
N VAL A 329 6.67 7.25 9.54
CA VAL A 329 6.38 6.24 8.52
C VAL A 329 6.15 6.95 7.19
N ARG A 330 6.92 6.60 6.15
CA ARG A 330 6.92 7.28 4.87
C ARG A 330 5.67 7.05 4.04
N PHE A 331 5.20 5.80 4.00
CA PHE A 331 4.05 5.39 3.21
C PHE A 331 3.13 4.50 4.05
N VAL A 332 1.87 4.92 4.20
CA VAL A 332 0.83 4.13 4.88
C VAL A 332 -0.28 3.82 3.88
N GLN A 333 -0.53 2.54 3.66
CA GLN A 333 -1.56 2.07 2.73
C GLN A 333 -2.70 1.40 3.49
N LEU A 334 -3.91 1.91 3.30
CA LEU A 334 -5.12 1.36 3.88
C LEU A 334 -5.94 0.66 2.79
N TYR A 335 -6.23 -0.61 3.01
CA TYR A 335 -7.19 -1.34 2.18
C TYR A 335 -8.51 -1.46 2.93
N HIS A 336 -9.58 -0.94 2.31
CA HIS A 336 -10.95 -1.21 2.72
C HIS A 336 -11.62 -2.08 1.65
N ARG A 337 -12.01 -3.30 2.02
CA ARG A 337 -12.55 -4.33 1.13
C ARG A 337 -14.08 -4.29 1.10
N GLY A 338 -14.66 -4.92 0.08
CA GLY A 338 -16.11 -5.10 -0.02
C GLY A 338 -16.83 -4.06 -0.87
N TRP A 339 -16.13 -3.44 -1.84
CA TRP A 339 -16.73 -2.50 -2.79
C TRP A 339 -17.17 -3.14 -4.11
N ASP A 340 -17.17 -4.45 -4.17
CA ASP A 340 -17.63 -5.23 -5.31
C ASP A 340 -19.14 -5.43 -5.25
N HIS A 341 -19.90 -4.66 -6.02
CA HIS A 341 -21.35 -4.63 -5.97
C HIS A 341 -21.95 -5.13 -7.28
N HIS A 342 -22.42 -6.39 -7.30
CA HIS A 342 -23.03 -7.05 -8.45
C HIS A 342 -24.55 -7.27 -8.32
N GLY A 343 -25.13 -6.90 -7.20
CA GLY A 343 -26.53 -7.21 -6.86
C GLY A 343 -26.68 -8.52 -6.09
N GLY A 344 -27.91 -8.95 -5.84
CA GLY A 344 -28.20 -10.09 -4.99
C GLY A 344 -28.36 -9.73 -3.51
N PRO A 345 -28.40 -10.72 -2.59
CA PRO A 345 -28.58 -10.46 -1.17
C PRO A 345 -27.37 -9.75 -0.55
N ASP A 346 -26.17 -10.07 -1.01
CA ASP A 346 -24.92 -9.44 -0.60
C ASP A 346 -24.25 -8.77 -1.81
N GLY A 347 -23.63 -7.60 -1.59
CA GLY A 347 -22.93 -6.88 -2.66
C GLY A 347 -23.86 -6.11 -3.59
N ASN A 348 -24.91 -5.45 -3.07
CA ASN A 348 -25.81 -4.63 -3.87
C ASN A 348 -25.61 -3.13 -3.69
N LEU A 349 -26.01 -2.35 -4.68
CA LEU A 349 -25.88 -0.88 -4.68
C LEU A 349 -26.86 -0.19 -3.72
N VAL A 350 -27.85 -0.89 -3.15
CA VAL A 350 -28.88 -0.30 -2.29
C VAL A 350 -28.43 -0.23 -0.83
N PHE A 351 -27.96 -1.36 -0.30
CA PHE A 351 -27.64 -1.51 1.12
C PHE A 351 -26.12 -1.53 1.33
N ASP A 352 -25.42 -2.31 0.51
CA ASP A 352 -23.99 -2.54 0.74
C ASP A 352 -23.14 -1.32 0.33
N LEU A 353 -23.45 -0.65 -0.77
CA LEU A 353 -22.78 0.60 -1.15
C LEU A 353 -22.97 1.66 -0.06
N LYS A 354 -24.21 1.84 0.43
CA LYS A 354 -24.50 2.77 1.52
C LYS A 354 -23.71 2.43 2.79
N LYS A 355 -23.64 1.14 3.13
CA LYS A 355 -22.86 0.67 4.28
C LYS A 355 -21.37 0.99 4.12
N ARG A 356 -20.79 0.75 2.92
CA ARG A 356 -19.37 1.07 2.66
C ARG A 356 -19.11 2.58 2.75
N CYS A 357 -20.02 3.40 2.25
CA CYS A 357 -19.92 4.86 2.38
C CYS A 357 -19.94 5.29 3.85
N LEU A 358 -20.87 4.78 4.65
CA LEU A 358 -20.94 5.07 6.08
C LEU A 358 -19.67 4.65 6.85
N GLU A 359 -19.04 3.54 6.46
CA GLU A 359 -17.81 3.06 7.08
C GLU A 359 -16.58 3.92 6.74
N THR A 360 -16.60 4.67 5.62
CA THR A 360 -15.39 5.32 5.10
C THR A 360 -15.46 6.83 4.99
N ASP A 361 -16.61 7.43 4.81
CA ASP A 361 -16.76 8.87 4.54
C ASP A 361 -16.26 9.72 5.71
N GLN A 362 -16.82 9.54 6.91
CA GLN A 362 -16.40 10.29 8.10
C GLN A 362 -14.91 10.13 8.40
N PRO A 363 -14.36 8.91 8.53
CA PRO A 363 -12.95 8.77 8.94
C PRO A 363 -11.95 9.24 7.88
N ALA A 364 -12.28 9.14 6.58
CA ALA A 364 -11.42 9.69 5.53
C ALA A 364 -11.35 11.21 5.61
N VAL A 365 -12.49 11.87 5.81
CA VAL A 365 -12.56 13.32 5.98
C VAL A 365 -11.89 13.76 7.28
N ALA A 366 -12.11 13.02 8.37
CA ALA A 366 -11.43 13.30 9.64
C ALA A 366 -9.90 13.27 9.47
N LEU A 367 -9.38 12.27 8.75
CA LEU A 367 -7.95 12.15 8.47
C LEU A 367 -7.42 13.37 7.70
N ILE A 368 -8.14 13.84 6.66
CA ILE A 368 -7.72 15.00 5.86
C ILE A 368 -7.74 16.30 6.69
N ARG A 369 -8.71 16.45 7.60
CA ARG A 369 -8.81 17.64 8.45
C ARG A 369 -7.81 17.67 9.60
N ASP A 370 -7.34 16.51 10.02
CA ASP A 370 -6.44 16.36 11.18
C ASP A 370 -4.96 16.49 10.76
N LEU A 371 -4.65 16.27 9.50
CA LEU A 371 -3.32 16.43 8.89
C LEU A 371 -3.09 17.82 8.31
#